data_64b32ac14a8ff184c103847e80d4dc83
#
_entry.id   64b32ac14a8ff184c103847e80d4dc83
#
_cell.length_a   1.000
_cell.length_b   1.000
_cell.length_c   1.000
_cell.angle_alpha   90.00
_cell.angle_beta   90.00
_cell.angle_gamma   90.00
#
_symmetry.space_group_name_H-M   'P 1'
#
loop_
_entity.id
_entity.type
_entity.pdbx_description
1 polymer ?
#
loop_
_entity_poly.entity_id
_entity_poly.type
_entity_poly.pdbx_seq_one_letter_code
_entity_poly.pdbx_strand_id
1 'polypeptide(L)'
;MLAVFAVKTAGGEDDTAMDVVTIDATRVGIIQTIFNEMNSLSYTVESIEHGDSNPDDEIDDSWTEKILHITITSKTADEMAAAYGFTEKQLEMLTEMLEQRAMLNGLVGSLTVTAADAAEVLRNLPVDLPEDRKAVIKTAMQLVGKVSYFWGGKSSAIGWDSRFGTPMEVWAEGSDSTGTIRAYGLDCSGYVDWVFNNALGYVIGHGGGAASQHTYCEDISWDEAQIGDLAFYPDDEHIGIVAGWDENGNILIVHCASGYNNVVITGMEGFISVARPDIFTQEALDGAA
;
A
#
# COMPACT_ATOMS: atom_id res chain seq x y z
N MET A 1 15.85 3.08 9.37
CA MET A 1 16.56 3.69 10.51
C MET A 1 15.61 4.43 11.48
N LEU A 2 14.65 5.20 11.02
CA LEU A 2 13.70 5.96 11.84
C LEU A 2 12.73 5.10 12.68
N ALA A 3 12.24 3.98 12.15
CA ALA A 3 11.33 3.07 12.85
C ALA A 3 11.99 2.39 14.07
N VAL A 4 13.29 2.15 14.02
CA VAL A 4 14.03 1.45 15.11
C VAL A 4 14.18 2.30 16.37
N PHE A 5 14.26 3.63 16.24
CA PHE A 5 14.27 4.51 17.40
C PHE A 5 12.95 4.52 18.19
N ALA A 6 11.85 4.20 17.53
CA ALA A 6 10.52 4.16 18.14
C ALA A 6 10.26 2.88 18.96
N VAL A 7 10.88 1.75 18.62
CA VAL A 7 10.61 0.44 19.20
C VAL A 7 11.26 0.25 20.58
N LYS A 8 12.41 0.88 20.85
CA LYS A 8 13.20 0.63 22.10
C LYS A 8 12.88 1.51 23.30
N THR A 9 11.93 2.43 23.21
CA THR A 9 11.56 3.31 24.34
C THR A 9 10.34 2.86 25.12
N ALA A 10 9.73 1.71 24.79
CA ALA A 10 8.50 1.19 25.37
C ALA A 10 8.67 -0.15 26.16
N GLY A 11 9.88 -0.59 26.49
CA GLY A 11 10.11 -1.86 27.17
C GLY A 11 9.88 -1.78 28.68
N GLY A 12 8.84 -2.41 29.20
CA GLY A 12 8.66 -2.83 30.59
C GLY A 12 8.81 -4.35 30.70
N GLU A 13 9.17 -4.86 31.87
CA GLU A 13 9.63 -6.24 32.14
C GLU A 13 8.58 -7.37 31.97
N ASP A 14 7.40 -7.14 31.41
CA ASP A 14 6.32 -8.14 31.34
C ASP A 14 5.68 -8.16 29.94
N ASP A 15 6.44 -8.61 28.92
CA ASP A 15 6.06 -8.40 27.55
C ASP A 15 5.81 -9.71 26.77
N THR A 16 4.54 -10.10 26.70
CA THR A 16 4.00 -11.01 25.68
C THR A 16 3.04 -10.30 24.71
N ALA A 17 2.85 -8.99 24.83
CA ALA A 17 2.06 -8.18 23.90
C ALA A 17 2.98 -7.44 22.92
N MET A 18 2.74 -7.59 21.61
CA MET A 18 3.33 -6.71 20.62
C MET A 18 2.79 -5.30 20.88
N ASP A 19 3.59 -4.45 21.53
CA ASP A 19 3.24 -3.06 21.76
C ASP A 19 3.01 -2.33 20.43
N VAL A 20 1.81 -1.84 20.23
CA VAL A 20 1.52 -0.85 19.20
C VAL A 20 2.23 0.43 19.62
N VAL A 21 3.38 0.69 19.00
CA VAL A 21 4.13 1.93 19.23
C VAL A 21 3.35 3.10 18.63
N THR A 22 2.56 3.75 19.43
CA THR A 22 1.98 5.06 19.10
C THR A 22 3.09 6.10 19.10
N ILE A 23 3.48 6.56 17.92
CA ILE A 23 4.42 7.67 17.78
C ILE A 23 3.63 8.95 18.06
N ASP A 24 3.88 9.58 19.22
CA ASP A 24 3.27 10.87 19.55
C ASP A 24 3.78 12.00 18.63
N ALA A 25 3.06 13.13 18.61
CA ALA A 25 3.40 14.27 17.74
C ALA A 25 4.83 14.83 17.98
N THR A 26 5.33 14.70 19.21
CA THR A 26 6.69 15.14 19.55
C THR A 26 7.74 14.26 18.89
N ARG A 27 7.54 12.93 18.97
CA ARG A 27 8.43 11.95 18.32
C ARG A 27 8.38 12.06 16.80
N VAL A 28 7.18 12.27 16.22
CA VAL A 28 7.03 12.55 14.78
C VAL A 28 7.85 13.78 14.38
N GLY A 29 7.77 14.86 15.16
CA GLY A 29 8.57 16.08 14.93
C GLY A 29 10.08 15.83 14.98
N ILE A 30 10.55 15.05 15.95
CA ILE A 30 11.98 14.67 16.06
C ILE A 30 12.41 13.85 14.83
N ILE A 31 11.63 12.84 14.46
CA ILE A 31 11.89 11.99 13.29
C ILE A 31 12.00 12.85 12.02
N GLN A 32 11.08 13.78 11.83
CA GLN A 32 11.04 14.66 10.68
C GLN A 32 12.25 15.60 10.64
N THR A 33 12.67 16.14 11.79
CA THR A 33 13.86 16.94 11.92
C THR A 33 15.11 16.17 11.52
N ILE A 34 15.30 14.96 12.09
CA ILE A 34 16.44 14.10 11.75
C ILE A 34 16.44 13.74 10.27
N PHE A 35 15.27 13.40 9.71
CA PHE A 35 15.14 13.10 8.28
C PHE A 35 15.56 14.28 7.40
N ASN A 36 15.11 15.50 7.73
CA ASN A 36 15.44 16.70 6.98
C ASN A 36 16.92 17.10 7.11
N GLU A 37 17.53 16.85 8.27
CA GLU A 37 18.98 17.10 8.48
C GLU A 37 19.85 16.05 7.82
N MET A 38 19.35 14.83 7.71
CA MET A 38 20.02 13.71 7.07
C MET A 38 19.99 13.82 5.54
N ASN A 39 18.92 14.36 4.97
CA ASN A 39 18.70 14.37 3.54
C ASN A 39 18.59 15.79 3.00
N SER A 40 19.22 16.04 1.86
CA SER A 40 19.02 17.28 1.12
C SER A 40 18.61 16.99 -0.31
N LEU A 41 17.70 17.82 -0.82
CA LEU A 41 17.24 17.77 -2.20
C LEU A 41 17.61 19.08 -2.87
N SER A 42 18.28 18.99 -4.00
CA SER A 42 18.54 20.11 -4.89
C SER A 42 18.05 19.78 -6.29
N TYR A 43 17.72 20.80 -7.06
CA TYR A 43 17.34 20.61 -8.45
C TYR A 43 17.88 21.72 -9.34
N THR A 44 18.11 21.38 -10.60
CA THR A 44 18.40 22.34 -11.66
C THR A 44 17.48 22.05 -12.85
N VAL A 45 17.10 23.09 -13.56
CA VAL A 45 16.32 22.97 -14.79
C VAL A 45 17.23 23.36 -15.95
N GLU A 46 17.46 22.40 -16.83
CA GLU A 46 18.14 22.62 -18.11
C GLU A 46 17.06 22.94 -19.16
N SER A 47 17.33 23.95 -20.01
CA SER A 47 16.46 24.30 -21.11
C SER A 47 17.23 24.09 -22.41
N ILE A 48 16.71 23.25 -23.30
CA ILE A 48 17.27 22.98 -24.62
C ILE A 48 16.29 23.56 -25.64
N GLU A 49 16.77 24.49 -26.45
CA GLU A 49 15.99 25.07 -27.54
C GLU A 49 16.17 24.23 -28.81
N HIS A 50 15.08 23.76 -29.35
CA HIS A 50 15.00 23.11 -30.64
C HIS A 50 14.51 24.14 -31.63
N GLY A 51 15.36 24.45 -32.60
CA GLY A 51 15.03 25.38 -33.64
C GLY A 51 13.98 24.83 -34.62
N ASP A 52 13.42 25.72 -35.42
CA ASP A 52 12.51 25.39 -36.52
C ASP A 52 13.14 24.36 -37.45
N SER A 53 12.39 23.29 -37.74
CA SER A 53 12.86 22.16 -38.55
C SER A 53 13.00 22.51 -40.01
N ASN A 54 12.26 23.54 -40.51
CA ASN A 54 12.30 24.03 -41.88
C ASN A 54 12.05 25.54 -41.96
N PRO A 55 13.10 26.38 -41.77
CA PRO A 55 12.97 27.84 -41.81
C PRO A 55 12.45 28.45 -43.09
N ASP A 56 12.30 27.64 -44.14
CA ASP A 56 11.84 28.10 -45.46
C ASP A 56 10.29 27.96 -45.66
N ASP A 57 9.58 27.37 -44.68
CA ASP A 57 8.13 27.34 -44.66
C ASP A 57 7.55 28.41 -43.71
N GLU A 58 6.24 28.61 -43.73
CA GLU A 58 5.57 29.64 -42.89
C GLU A 58 5.17 29.10 -41.52
N ILE A 59 5.67 27.92 -41.10
CA ILE A 59 5.31 27.23 -39.86
C ILE A 59 6.54 27.22 -38.95
N ASP A 60 6.50 28.00 -37.85
CA ASP A 60 7.50 27.95 -36.79
C ASP A 60 7.15 26.77 -35.84
N ASP A 61 7.88 25.65 -35.98
CA ASP A 61 7.76 24.45 -35.12
C ASP A 61 8.85 24.36 -34.04
N SER A 62 9.52 25.49 -33.79
CA SER A 62 10.50 25.59 -32.72
C SER A 62 9.86 25.32 -31.34
N TRP A 63 10.58 24.63 -30.47
CA TRP A 63 10.11 24.34 -29.11
C TRP A 63 11.27 24.27 -28.12
N THR A 64 10.93 24.43 -26.83
CA THR A 64 11.90 24.36 -25.74
C THR A 64 11.64 23.12 -24.90
N GLU A 65 12.64 22.25 -24.81
CA GLU A 65 12.66 21.13 -23.87
C GLU A 65 13.16 21.63 -22.51
N LYS A 66 12.48 21.20 -21.43
CA LYS A 66 12.93 21.45 -20.06
C LYS A 66 13.20 20.15 -19.36
N ILE A 67 14.46 19.93 -18.98
CA ILE A 67 14.90 18.74 -18.24
C ILE A 67 15.11 19.12 -16.78
N LEU A 68 14.40 18.46 -15.88
CA LEU A 68 14.56 18.63 -14.43
C LEU A 68 15.57 17.62 -13.90
N HIS A 69 16.73 18.10 -13.47
CA HIS A 69 17.75 17.32 -12.79
C HIS A 69 17.54 17.40 -11.28
N ILE A 70 17.22 16.29 -10.63
CA ILE A 70 17.02 16.22 -9.18
C ILE A 70 18.22 15.49 -8.58
N THR A 71 18.86 16.09 -7.60
CA THR A 71 19.94 15.49 -6.82
C THR A 71 19.49 15.34 -5.37
N ILE A 72 19.55 14.12 -4.86
CA ILE A 72 19.28 13.80 -3.46
C ILE A 72 20.59 13.34 -2.84
N THR A 73 21.02 14.02 -1.77
CA THR A 73 22.18 13.61 -0.97
C THR A 73 21.74 13.23 0.43
N SER A 74 22.31 12.15 0.96
CA SER A 74 21.99 11.66 2.30
C SER A 74 23.27 11.46 3.10
N LYS A 75 23.28 11.98 4.35
CA LYS A 75 24.34 11.70 5.31
C LYS A 75 24.25 10.27 5.79
N THR A 76 25.38 9.68 6.12
CA THR A 76 25.46 8.35 6.73
C THR A 76 25.01 8.37 8.19
N ALA A 77 24.77 7.20 8.75
CA ALA A 77 24.45 7.05 10.17
C ALA A 77 25.58 7.57 11.07
N ASP A 78 26.84 7.33 10.68
CA ASP A 78 28.02 7.78 11.43
C ASP A 78 28.17 9.32 11.39
N GLU A 79 27.93 9.93 10.25
CA GLU A 79 27.93 11.39 10.12
C GLU A 79 26.82 12.04 10.98
N MET A 80 25.64 11.42 11.04
CA MET A 80 24.56 11.87 11.90
C MET A 80 24.87 11.65 13.38
N ALA A 81 25.42 10.50 13.75
CA ALA A 81 25.83 10.19 15.12
C ALA A 81 26.90 11.19 15.60
N ALA A 82 27.86 11.54 14.77
CA ALA A 82 28.87 12.57 15.07
C ALA A 82 28.22 13.95 15.24
N ALA A 83 27.31 14.34 14.36
CA ALA A 83 26.59 15.61 14.44
C ALA A 83 25.75 15.75 15.73
N TYR A 84 25.16 14.64 16.21
CA TYR A 84 24.39 14.59 17.45
C TYR A 84 25.22 14.28 18.70
N GLY A 85 26.54 14.15 18.58
CA GLY A 85 27.45 13.93 19.70
C GLY A 85 27.17 12.62 20.45
N PHE A 86 26.92 11.54 19.74
CA PHE A 86 26.66 10.23 20.35
C PHE A 86 27.80 9.77 21.24
N THR A 87 27.48 9.28 22.41
CA THR A 87 28.43 8.61 23.32
C THR A 87 28.86 7.26 22.75
N GLU A 88 29.97 6.72 23.23
CA GLU A 88 30.49 5.40 22.84
C GLU A 88 29.43 4.30 22.95
N LYS A 89 28.67 4.27 24.05
CA LYS A 89 27.56 3.33 24.25
C LYS A 89 26.44 3.49 23.24
N GLN A 90 26.13 4.72 22.83
CA GLN A 90 25.10 4.98 21.79
C GLN A 90 25.60 4.58 20.40
N LEU A 91 26.89 4.71 20.12
CA LEU A 91 27.51 4.22 18.89
C LEU A 91 27.49 2.68 18.82
N GLU A 92 27.80 2.00 19.91
CA GLU A 92 27.70 0.53 20.01
C GLU A 92 26.24 0.08 19.71
N MET A 93 25.25 0.71 20.34
CA MET A 93 23.85 0.42 20.09
C MET A 93 23.44 0.70 18.64
N LEU A 94 23.91 1.80 18.04
CA LEU A 94 23.65 2.12 16.64
C LEU A 94 24.24 1.07 15.71
N THR A 95 25.48 0.64 15.98
CA THR A 95 26.17 -0.42 15.22
C THR A 95 25.41 -1.73 15.28
N GLU A 96 25.02 -2.19 16.48
CA GLU A 96 24.20 -3.39 16.65
C GLU A 96 22.87 -3.32 15.87
N MET A 97 22.21 -2.16 15.90
CA MET A 97 20.98 -1.93 15.13
C MET A 97 21.21 -1.94 13.62
N LEU A 98 22.35 -1.43 13.15
CA LEU A 98 22.70 -1.44 11.73
C LEU A 98 23.11 -2.84 11.24
N GLU A 99 23.75 -3.66 12.08
CA GLU A 99 24.04 -5.07 11.79
C GLU A 99 22.75 -5.90 11.65
N GLN A 100 21.71 -5.57 12.40
CA GLN A 100 20.37 -6.19 12.28
C GLN A 100 19.50 -5.55 11.17
N ARG A 101 20.10 -4.68 10.36
CA ARG A 101 19.40 -3.93 9.32
C ARG A 101 18.63 -4.81 8.32
N ALA A 102 19.13 -6.01 8.02
CA ALA A 102 18.44 -6.93 7.11
C ALA A 102 17.11 -7.42 7.69
N MET A 103 17.06 -7.70 9.01
CA MET A 103 15.83 -8.07 9.71
C MET A 103 14.88 -6.87 9.83
N LEU A 104 15.42 -5.68 10.10
CA LEU A 104 14.67 -4.44 10.18
C LEU A 104 14.16 -3.98 8.81
N ASN A 105 14.95 -4.16 7.74
CA ASN A 105 14.52 -3.91 6.37
C ASN A 105 13.44 -4.91 5.92
N GLY A 106 13.43 -6.14 6.44
CA GLY A 106 12.33 -7.08 6.24
C GLY A 106 11.01 -6.57 6.85
N LEU A 107 11.09 -5.92 8.02
CA LEU A 107 9.93 -5.32 8.69
C LEU A 107 9.51 -3.97 8.08
N VAL A 108 10.46 -3.16 7.62
CA VAL A 108 10.22 -1.84 7.00
C VAL A 108 10.12 -1.96 5.48
N GLY A 109 10.80 -2.93 4.89
CA GLY A 109 10.85 -3.19 3.46
C GLY A 109 9.49 -3.55 2.87
N SER A 110 8.61 -4.22 3.65
CA SER A 110 7.24 -4.48 3.23
C SER A 110 6.45 -3.18 2.99
N LEU A 111 6.67 -2.13 3.78
CA LEU A 111 6.00 -0.83 3.61
C LEU A 111 6.54 -0.03 2.41
N THR A 112 7.84 -0.10 2.16
CA THR A 112 8.48 0.66 1.07
C THR A 112 8.30 -0.04 -0.28
N VAL A 113 8.41 -1.38 -0.29
CA VAL A 113 8.19 -2.22 -1.48
C VAL A 113 6.71 -2.12 -1.91
N THR A 114 5.77 -2.24 -0.97
CA THR A 114 4.33 -2.15 -1.29
C THR A 114 3.93 -0.79 -1.89
N ALA A 115 4.53 0.32 -1.46
CA ALA A 115 4.25 1.63 -2.05
C ALA A 115 4.83 1.76 -3.47
N ALA A 116 5.99 1.16 -3.74
CA ALA A 116 6.59 1.10 -5.07
C ALA A 116 5.74 0.22 -6.01
N ASP A 117 5.31 -0.94 -5.53
CA ASP A 117 4.46 -1.87 -6.28
C ASP A 117 3.11 -1.23 -6.65
N ALA A 118 2.49 -0.49 -5.71
CA ALA A 118 1.25 0.26 -5.99
C ALA A 118 1.44 1.30 -7.09
N ALA A 119 2.55 2.03 -7.09
CA ALA A 119 2.86 3.01 -8.12
C ALA A 119 3.13 2.36 -9.48
N GLU A 120 3.73 1.17 -9.48
CA GLU A 120 3.99 0.39 -10.69
C GLU A 120 2.69 -0.15 -11.28
N VAL A 121 1.81 -0.76 -10.48
CA VAL A 121 0.48 -1.19 -10.94
C VAL A 121 -0.28 -0.03 -11.57
N LEU A 122 -0.30 1.15 -10.93
CA LEU A 122 -1.01 2.32 -11.46
C LEU A 122 -0.42 2.84 -12.79
N ARG A 123 0.89 2.74 -12.98
CA ARG A 123 1.54 3.13 -14.26
C ARG A 123 1.24 2.15 -15.40
N ASN A 124 1.06 0.87 -15.06
CA ASN A 124 0.88 -0.21 -16.02
C ASN A 124 -0.60 -0.49 -16.33
N LEU A 125 -1.54 0.30 -15.79
CA LEU A 125 -2.96 0.12 -16.12
C LEU A 125 -3.20 0.30 -17.62
N PRO A 126 -3.93 -0.63 -18.27
CA PRO A 126 -4.30 -0.49 -19.67
C PRO A 126 -5.04 0.83 -19.95
N VAL A 127 -4.72 1.46 -21.07
CA VAL A 127 -5.35 2.74 -21.46
C VAL A 127 -6.85 2.58 -21.71
N ASP A 128 -7.24 1.43 -22.23
CA ASP A 128 -8.60 1.03 -22.56
C ASP A 128 -9.34 0.30 -21.43
N LEU A 129 -8.74 0.23 -20.22
CA LEU A 129 -9.43 -0.33 -19.05
C LEU A 129 -10.70 0.47 -18.77
N PRO A 130 -11.87 -0.18 -18.59
CA PRO A 130 -13.11 0.49 -18.19
C PRO A 130 -12.93 1.38 -16.96
N GLU A 131 -13.56 2.56 -16.95
CA GLU A 131 -13.35 3.57 -15.90
C GLU A 131 -13.72 3.08 -14.51
N ASP A 132 -14.74 2.21 -14.38
CA ASP A 132 -15.15 1.64 -13.10
C ASP A 132 -14.09 0.68 -12.55
N ARG A 133 -13.53 -0.19 -13.38
CA ARG A 133 -12.41 -1.06 -13.00
C ARG A 133 -11.16 -0.24 -12.66
N LYS A 134 -10.91 0.81 -13.42
CA LYS A 134 -9.82 1.76 -13.14
C LYS A 134 -10.05 2.49 -11.80
N ALA A 135 -11.27 2.89 -11.49
CA ALA A 135 -11.63 3.51 -10.22
C ALA A 135 -11.40 2.55 -9.04
N VAL A 136 -11.80 1.27 -9.17
CA VAL A 136 -11.57 0.24 -8.17
C VAL A 136 -10.07 0.11 -7.86
N ILE A 137 -9.23 -0.05 -8.87
CA ILE A 137 -7.79 -0.22 -8.64
C ILE A 137 -7.13 1.05 -8.09
N LYS A 138 -7.46 2.22 -8.60
CA LYS A 138 -6.95 3.48 -8.05
C LYS A 138 -7.33 3.64 -6.56
N THR A 139 -8.52 3.22 -6.19
CA THR A 139 -8.99 3.25 -4.80
C THR A 139 -8.28 2.20 -3.96
N ALA A 140 -8.15 0.97 -4.46
CA ALA A 140 -7.43 -0.11 -3.80
C ALA A 140 -5.99 0.29 -3.43
N MET A 141 -5.27 0.91 -4.36
CA MET A 141 -3.88 1.34 -4.16
C MET A 141 -3.72 2.44 -3.11
N GLN A 142 -4.77 3.17 -2.74
CA GLN A 142 -4.69 4.23 -1.72
C GLN A 142 -4.33 3.68 -0.33
N LEU A 143 -4.72 2.44 -0.01
CA LEU A 143 -4.50 1.82 1.29
C LEU A 143 -3.27 0.92 1.37
N VAL A 144 -2.62 0.61 0.25
CA VAL A 144 -1.42 -0.25 0.20
C VAL A 144 -0.33 0.32 1.12
N GLY A 145 0.14 -0.50 2.05
CA GLY A 145 1.16 -0.14 3.02
C GLY A 145 0.71 0.80 4.15
N LYS A 146 -0.58 1.16 4.25
CA LYS A 146 -1.07 2.22 5.16
C LYS A 146 -2.08 1.76 6.18
N VAL A 147 -2.76 0.65 5.94
CA VAL A 147 -3.85 0.17 6.80
C VAL A 147 -3.53 -1.22 7.31
N SER A 148 -3.51 -1.36 8.64
CA SER A 148 -3.24 -2.62 9.32
C SER A 148 -4.37 -3.64 9.10
N TYR A 149 -4.03 -4.93 9.18
CA TYR A 149 -5.04 -5.97 9.26
C TYR A 149 -5.70 -5.94 10.65
N PHE A 150 -7.02 -5.97 10.66
CA PHE A 150 -7.81 -6.02 11.90
C PHE A 150 -8.96 -7.00 11.72
N TRP A 151 -8.95 -8.11 12.45
CA TRP A 151 -9.97 -9.15 12.33
C TRP A 151 -11.37 -8.61 12.65
N GLY A 152 -12.31 -8.75 11.69
CA GLY A 152 -13.63 -8.15 11.76
C GLY A 152 -13.65 -6.64 11.45
N GLY A 153 -12.54 -6.09 10.99
CA GLY A 153 -12.42 -4.67 10.65
C GLY A 153 -13.19 -4.30 9.39
N LYS A 154 -14.12 -3.37 9.55
CA LYS A 154 -14.99 -2.85 8.48
C LYS A 154 -15.05 -1.33 8.53
N SER A 155 -15.17 -0.69 7.37
CA SER A 155 -15.34 0.75 7.26
C SER A 155 -16.35 1.10 6.17
N SER A 156 -17.32 1.92 6.53
CA SER A 156 -18.27 2.58 5.60
C SER A 156 -17.87 4.03 5.29
N ALA A 157 -16.70 4.48 5.77
CA ALA A 157 -16.24 5.83 5.53
C ALA A 157 -15.95 6.04 4.03
N ILE A 158 -16.35 7.19 3.52
CA ILE A 158 -15.90 7.68 2.22
C ILE A 158 -14.58 8.43 2.44
N GLY A 159 -13.52 7.97 1.76
CA GLY A 159 -12.15 8.42 2.02
C GLY A 159 -11.53 7.76 3.25
N TRP A 160 -10.56 8.43 3.85
CA TRP A 160 -9.82 7.90 5.00
C TRP A 160 -10.70 7.79 6.24
N ASP A 161 -10.74 6.60 6.85
CA ASP A 161 -11.41 6.41 8.13
C ASP A 161 -10.48 6.88 9.27
N SER A 162 -10.95 7.82 10.07
CA SER A 162 -10.16 8.38 11.18
C SER A 162 -9.81 7.37 12.27
N ARG A 163 -10.45 6.20 12.29
CA ARG A 163 -10.14 5.11 13.23
C ARG A 163 -8.90 4.32 12.81
N PHE A 164 -8.51 4.35 11.53
CA PHE A 164 -7.34 3.60 11.07
C PHE A 164 -6.09 3.97 11.87
N GLY A 165 -5.41 2.93 12.38
CA GLY A 165 -4.24 3.06 13.22
C GLY A 165 -4.52 3.35 14.70
N THR A 166 -5.78 3.60 15.12
CA THR A 166 -6.09 3.79 16.55
C THR A 166 -6.11 2.44 17.27
N PRO A 167 -5.58 2.36 18.49
CA PRO A 167 -5.66 1.14 19.30
C PRO A 167 -7.12 0.78 19.61
N MET A 168 -7.54 -0.43 19.22
CA MET A 168 -8.89 -0.94 19.48
C MET A 168 -8.84 -2.41 19.84
N GLU A 169 -9.75 -2.86 20.69
CA GLU A 169 -9.92 -4.27 21.01
C GLU A 169 -10.52 -5.01 19.80
N VAL A 170 -9.97 -6.16 19.44
CA VAL A 170 -10.52 -7.06 18.44
C VAL A 170 -11.70 -7.79 19.06
N TRP A 171 -12.92 -7.41 18.69
CA TRP A 171 -14.17 -7.96 19.25
C TRP A 171 -14.74 -9.13 18.46
N ALA A 172 -14.36 -9.28 17.19
CA ALA A 172 -14.86 -10.37 16.36
C ALA A 172 -14.30 -11.71 16.83
N GLU A 173 -15.17 -12.72 16.98
CA GLU A 173 -14.79 -14.06 17.39
C GLU A 173 -14.10 -14.81 16.23
N GLY A 174 -13.39 -15.90 16.55
CA GLY A 174 -12.83 -16.83 15.55
C GLY A 174 -11.39 -16.50 15.11
N SER A 175 -10.66 -15.65 15.85
CA SER A 175 -9.24 -15.37 15.60
C SER A 175 -8.44 -15.44 16.89
N ASP A 176 -7.16 -15.83 16.81
CA ASP A 176 -6.22 -15.75 17.93
C ASP A 176 -5.99 -14.30 18.42
N SER A 177 -6.35 -13.32 17.58
CA SER A 177 -6.28 -11.90 17.96
C SER A 177 -7.49 -11.41 18.75
N THR A 178 -8.57 -12.18 18.85
CA THR A 178 -9.79 -11.80 19.57
C THR A 178 -9.48 -11.45 21.03
N GLY A 179 -9.98 -10.30 21.49
CA GLY A 179 -9.73 -9.77 22.84
C GLY A 179 -8.39 -9.05 23.01
N THR A 180 -7.53 -9.00 21.97
CA THR A 180 -6.28 -8.22 22.02
C THR A 180 -6.48 -6.79 21.49
N ILE A 181 -5.64 -5.86 21.96
CA ILE A 181 -5.61 -4.50 21.43
C ILE A 181 -4.73 -4.46 20.18
N ARG A 182 -5.27 -3.99 19.07
CA ARG A 182 -4.57 -3.84 17.79
C ARG A 182 -4.81 -2.46 17.19
N ALA A 183 -3.93 -2.03 16.29
CA ALA A 183 -4.20 -0.87 15.44
C ALA A 183 -5.41 -1.17 14.57
N TYR A 184 -6.48 -0.37 14.69
CA TYR A 184 -7.69 -0.56 13.89
C TYR A 184 -7.40 -0.45 12.40
N GLY A 185 -7.99 -1.32 11.65
CA GLY A 185 -7.83 -1.41 10.22
C GLY A 185 -8.96 -2.22 9.59
N LEU A 186 -8.66 -2.95 8.56
CA LEU A 186 -9.62 -3.75 7.80
C LEU A 186 -9.23 -5.23 7.84
N ASP A 187 -10.21 -6.13 7.79
CA ASP A 187 -9.95 -7.50 7.37
C ASP A 187 -9.97 -7.61 5.82
N CYS A 188 -9.76 -8.79 5.28
CA CYS A 188 -9.70 -8.99 3.83
C CYS A 188 -10.98 -8.57 3.12
N SER A 189 -12.14 -8.98 3.61
CA SER A 189 -13.44 -8.64 3.06
C SER A 189 -13.85 -7.18 3.34
N GLY A 190 -13.44 -6.63 4.49
CA GLY A 190 -13.64 -5.22 4.81
C GLY A 190 -12.84 -4.29 3.90
N TYR A 191 -11.66 -4.74 3.48
CA TYR A 191 -10.87 -4.03 2.48
C TYR A 191 -11.59 -3.98 1.12
N VAL A 192 -12.10 -5.11 0.64
CA VAL A 192 -12.88 -5.18 -0.60
C VAL A 192 -14.12 -4.28 -0.52
N ASP A 193 -14.89 -4.36 0.57
CA ASP A 193 -16.06 -3.49 0.79
C ASP A 193 -15.69 -2.02 0.75
N TRP A 194 -14.61 -1.63 1.46
CA TRP A 194 -14.17 -0.24 1.47
C TRP A 194 -13.78 0.24 0.06
N VAL A 195 -13.05 -0.58 -0.69
CA VAL A 195 -12.61 -0.25 -2.05
C VAL A 195 -13.80 -0.03 -2.97
N PHE A 196 -14.72 -0.99 -3.05
CA PHE A 196 -15.86 -0.90 -3.96
C PHE A 196 -16.84 0.19 -3.55
N ASN A 197 -17.06 0.39 -2.24
CA ASN A 197 -17.89 1.49 -1.74
C ASN A 197 -17.32 2.87 -2.11
N ASN A 198 -16.01 3.05 -1.97
CA ASN A 198 -15.34 4.31 -2.28
C ASN A 198 -15.17 4.55 -3.79
N ALA A 199 -15.02 3.49 -4.58
CA ALA A 199 -14.87 3.60 -6.03
C ALA A 199 -16.20 3.77 -6.75
N LEU A 200 -17.20 2.96 -6.37
CA LEU A 200 -18.45 2.79 -7.13
C LEU A 200 -19.72 3.03 -6.31
N GLY A 201 -19.61 3.30 -5.01
CA GLY A 201 -20.78 3.38 -4.11
C GLY A 201 -21.50 2.03 -3.92
N TYR A 202 -20.80 0.92 -4.12
CA TYR A 202 -21.33 -0.44 -4.08
C TYR A 202 -20.59 -1.28 -3.03
N VAL A 203 -21.34 -1.94 -2.15
CA VAL A 203 -20.79 -2.84 -1.11
C VAL A 203 -21.11 -4.27 -1.48
N ILE A 204 -20.07 -5.05 -1.82
CA ILE A 204 -20.20 -6.46 -2.22
C ILE A 204 -20.57 -7.28 -0.98
N GLY A 205 -21.59 -8.15 -1.10
CA GLY A 205 -21.99 -9.02 0.00
C GLY A 205 -22.60 -8.29 1.20
N HIS A 206 -22.98 -7.02 1.04
CA HIS A 206 -23.66 -6.20 2.05
C HIS A 206 -22.94 -6.16 3.42
N GLY A 207 -21.60 -6.16 3.42
CA GLY A 207 -20.78 -6.08 4.64
C GLY A 207 -20.52 -7.45 5.30
N GLY A 208 -20.78 -8.55 4.59
CA GLY A 208 -20.45 -9.91 5.03
C GLY A 208 -18.96 -10.24 4.93
N GLY A 209 -18.62 -11.52 5.18
CA GLY A 209 -17.27 -12.06 4.96
C GLY A 209 -16.99 -12.38 3.48
N ALA A 210 -15.79 -12.92 3.19
CA ALA A 210 -15.39 -13.29 1.84
C ALA A 210 -16.37 -14.28 1.17
N ALA A 211 -16.84 -15.29 1.89
CA ALA A 211 -17.86 -16.23 1.39
C ALA A 211 -19.18 -15.54 1.02
N SER A 212 -19.60 -14.50 1.78
CA SER A 212 -20.77 -13.72 1.41
C SER A 212 -20.51 -12.89 0.16
N GLN A 213 -19.34 -12.27 0.04
CA GLN A 213 -18.97 -11.50 -1.15
C GLN A 213 -18.91 -12.37 -2.40
N HIS A 214 -18.41 -13.63 -2.27
CA HIS A 214 -18.36 -14.58 -3.37
C HIS A 214 -19.74 -14.88 -3.97
N THR A 215 -20.80 -14.93 -3.15
CA THR A 215 -22.17 -15.17 -3.63
C THR A 215 -22.73 -14.05 -4.53
N TYR A 216 -22.05 -12.90 -4.62
CA TYR A 216 -22.36 -11.78 -5.51
C TYR A 216 -21.38 -11.67 -6.68
N CYS A 217 -20.77 -12.79 -7.03
CA CYS A 217 -19.83 -12.91 -8.13
C CYS A 217 -20.17 -14.11 -9.00
N GLU A 218 -19.78 -14.07 -10.26
CA GLU A 218 -19.80 -15.21 -11.20
C GLU A 218 -18.40 -15.83 -11.25
N ASP A 219 -18.30 -17.12 -10.97
CA ASP A 219 -17.05 -17.88 -11.11
C ASP A 219 -16.55 -17.84 -12.56
N ILE A 220 -15.27 -17.51 -12.73
CA ILE A 220 -14.60 -17.47 -14.03
C ILE A 220 -13.28 -18.24 -13.96
N SER A 221 -12.71 -18.55 -15.12
CA SER A 221 -11.35 -19.10 -15.19
C SER A 221 -10.30 -17.99 -15.01
N TRP A 222 -9.09 -18.38 -14.58
CA TRP A 222 -7.97 -17.43 -14.46
C TRP A 222 -7.59 -16.80 -15.81
N ASP A 223 -7.82 -17.50 -16.93
CA ASP A 223 -7.57 -16.97 -18.27
C ASP A 223 -8.56 -15.85 -18.67
N GLU A 224 -9.70 -15.79 -18.00
CA GLU A 224 -10.75 -14.76 -18.21
C GLU A 224 -10.63 -13.62 -17.19
N ALA A 225 -9.72 -13.76 -16.21
CA ALA A 225 -9.55 -12.78 -15.16
C ALA A 225 -9.22 -11.39 -15.72
N GLN A 226 -9.82 -10.38 -15.15
CA GLN A 226 -9.61 -8.97 -15.47
C GLN A 226 -9.28 -8.18 -14.22
N ILE A 227 -8.64 -7.03 -14.42
CA ILE A 227 -8.37 -6.08 -13.35
C ILE A 227 -9.68 -5.71 -12.65
N GLY A 228 -9.72 -5.83 -11.32
CA GLY A 228 -10.89 -5.58 -10.50
C GLY A 228 -11.74 -6.80 -10.18
N ASP A 229 -11.51 -7.96 -10.83
CA ASP A 229 -12.14 -9.22 -10.43
C ASP A 229 -11.61 -9.67 -9.06
N LEU A 230 -12.32 -10.56 -8.36
CA LEU A 230 -12.00 -10.98 -7.00
C LEU A 230 -11.38 -12.38 -7.00
N ALA A 231 -10.33 -12.55 -6.21
CA ALA A 231 -9.64 -13.82 -6.03
C ALA A 231 -9.88 -14.36 -4.62
N PHE A 232 -10.00 -15.68 -4.48
CA PHE A 232 -10.37 -16.34 -3.24
C PHE A 232 -9.41 -17.46 -2.87
N TYR A 233 -9.20 -17.64 -1.57
CA TYR A 233 -8.56 -18.82 -0.98
C TYR A 233 -9.54 -20.00 -0.91
N PRO A 234 -9.06 -21.23 -0.62
CA PRO A 234 -9.93 -22.35 -0.31
C PRO A 234 -10.99 -21.99 0.72
N ASP A 235 -12.21 -22.48 0.55
CA ASP A 235 -13.34 -22.29 1.47
C ASP A 235 -13.68 -20.80 1.73
N ASP A 236 -13.26 -19.91 0.83
CA ASP A 236 -13.42 -18.45 0.94
C ASP A 236 -12.85 -17.85 2.23
N GLU A 237 -11.81 -18.46 2.78
CA GLU A 237 -11.17 -17.98 4.01
C GLU A 237 -10.46 -16.61 3.83
N HIS A 238 -10.14 -16.25 2.58
CA HIS A 238 -9.49 -15.01 2.24
C HIS A 238 -9.90 -14.50 0.86
N ILE A 239 -9.84 -13.19 0.66
CA ILE A 239 -10.22 -12.52 -0.59
C ILE A 239 -9.24 -11.41 -0.92
N GLY A 240 -9.01 -11.19 -2.23
CA GLY A 240 -8.25 -10.08 -2.79
C GLY A 240 -8.85 -9.60 -4.10
N ILE A 241 -8.28 -8.53 -4.65
CA ILE A 241 -8.68 -7.92 -5.91
C ILE A 241 -7.56 -8.13 -6.94
N VAL A 242 -7.88 -8.62 -8.12
CA VAL A 242 -6.91 -8.72 -9.23
C VAL A 242 -6.45 -7.32 -9.59
N ALA A 243 -5.17 -7.04 -9.39
CA ALA A 243 -4.58 -5.71 -9.57
C ALA A 243 -3.95 -5.51 -10.95
N GLY A 244 -3.63 -6.58 -11.64
CA GLY A 244 -2.97 -6.57 -12.94
C GLY A 244 -2.00 -7.71 -13.11
N TRP A 245 -0.95 -7.50 -13.90
CA TRP A 245 0.09 -8.48 -14.19
C TRP A 245 1.47 -7.85 -14.02
N ASP A 246 2.44 -8.65 -13.59
CA ASP A 246 3.84 -8.26 -13.55
C ASP A 246 4.48 -8.30 -14.96
N GLU A 247 5.77 -7.93 -15.06
CA GLU A 247 6.52 -7.94 -16.32
C GLU A 247 6.64 -9.34 -16.96
N ASN A 248 6.45 -10.41 -16.20
CA ASN A 248 6.50 -11.80 -16.64
C ASN A 248 5.10 -12.35 -16.99
N GLY A 249 4.04 -11.56 -16.83
CA GLY A 249 2.67 -11.95 -17.06
C GLY A 249 2.04 -12.71 -15.89
N ASN A 250 2.64 -12.69 -14.69
CA ASN A 250 2.02 -13.27 -13.51
C ASN A 250 0.98 -12.32 -12.93
N ILE A 251 -0.13 -12.86 -12.45
CA ILE A 251 -1.21 -12.09 -11.85
C ILE A 251 -0.74 -11.49 -10.52
N LEU A 252 -1.05 -10.22 -10.34
CA LEU A 252 -0.87 -9.48 -9.09
C LEU A 252 -2.23 -9.30 -8.41
N ILE A 253 -2.27 -9.56 -7.10
CA ILE A 253 -3.47 -9.46 -6.27
C ILE A 253 -3.21 -8.48 -5.13
N VAL A 254 -4.08 -7.48 -4.98
CA VAL A 254 -4.04 -6.57 -3.84
C VAL A 254 -5.06 -7.01 -2.79
N HIS A 255 -4.62 -7.16 -1.55
CA HIS A 255 -5.44 -7.66 -0.46
C HIS A 255 -4.98 -7.15 0.91
N CYS A 256 -5.88 -7.14 1.89
CA CYS A 256 -5.52 -6.90 3.29
C CYS A 256 -5.21 -8.25 3.95
N ALA A 257 -3.94 -8.49 4.25
CA ALA A 257 -3.44 -9.80 4.66
C ALA A 257 -2.98 -9.83 6.11
N SER A 258 -3.49 -10.80 6.89
CA SER A 258 -3.13 -10.97 8.29
C SER A 258 -1.63 -11.27 8.49
N GLY A 259 -1.05 -12.11 7.62
CA GLY A 259 0.37 -12.48 7.67
C GLY A 259 1.33 -11.31 7.45
N TYR A 260 0.91 -10.27 6.73
CA TYR A 260 1.66 -9.04 6.52
C TYR A 260 1.22 -7.91 7.45
N ASN A 261 0.12 -8.11 8.19
CA ASN A 261 -0.54 -7.07 8.99
C ASN A 261 -0.77 -5.77 8.20
N ASN A 262 -1.11 -5.87 6.93
CA ASN A 262 -1.23 -4.70 6.03
C ASN A 262 -2.00 -5.00 4.75
N VAL A 263 -2.35 -3.94 4.03
CA VAL A 263 -2.75 -4.03 2.62
C VAL A 263 -1.49 -4.16 1.77
N VAL A 264 -1.40 -5.26 1.03
CA VAL A 264 -0.22 -5.64 0.23
C VAL A 264 -0.60 -6.06 -1.19
N ILE A 265 0.37 -6.07 -2.09
CA ILE A 265 0.28 -6.67 -3.41
C ILE A 265 1.14 -7.93 -3.40
N THR A 266 0.55 -9.05 -3.79
CA THR A 266 1.25 -10.35 -3.90
C THR A 266 0.95 -11.00 -5.26
N GLY A 267 1.59 -12.13 -5.53
CA GLY A 267 1.18 -13.04 -6.60
C GLY A 267 -0.07 -13.85 -6.23
N MET A 268 -0.28 -14.93 -6.98
CA MET A 268 -1.45 -15.81 -6.83
C MET A 268 -1.34 -16.80 -5.67
N GLU A 269 -0.23 -16.83 -4.93
CA GLU A 269 0.03 -17.86 -3.91
C GLU A 269 -1.10 -17.91 -2.89
N GLY A 270 -1.74 -19.08 -2.78
CA GLY A 270 -2.88 -19.33 -1.90
C GLY A 270 -4.25 -19.03 -2.53
N PHE A 271 -4.34 -18.22 -3.56
CA PHE A 271 -5.58 -17.96 -4.29
C PHE A 271 -5.84 -19.12 -5.28
N ILE A 272 -6.99 -19.77 -5.16
CA ILE A 272 -7.34 -20.94 -5.96
C ILE A 272 -8.46 -20.70 -6.99
N SER A 273 -9.25 -19.66 -6.78
CA SER A 273 -10.36 -19.30 -7.66
C SER A 273 -10.41 -17.78 -7.88
N VAL A 274 -11.06 -17.40 -8.97
CA VAL A 274 -11.34 -16.03 -9.35
C VAL A 274 -12.79 -15.91 -9.78
N ALA A 275 -13.44 -14.83 -9.37
CA ALA A 275 -14.83 -14.58 -9.73
C ALA A 275 -15.06 -13.10 -10.08
N ARG A 276 -15.99 -12.84 -10.96
CA ARG A 276 -16.34 -11.51 -11.43
C ARG A 276 -17.52 -10.96 -10.63
N PRO A 277 -17.36 -9.83 -9.94
CA PRO A 277 -18.46 -9.16 -9.27
C PRO A 277 -19.63 -8.86 -10.22
N ASP A 278 -20.87 -9.06 -9.75
CA ASP A 278 -22.09 -8.86 -10.54
C ASP A 278 -22.18 -7.44 -11.12
N ILE A 279 -21.60 -6.44 -10.43
CA ILE A 279 -21.54 -5.07 -10.91
C ILE A 279 -20.78 -4.93 -12.25
N PHE A 280 -19.83 -5.82 -12.51
CA PHE A 280 -19.08 -5.84 -13.78
C PHE A 280 -19.72 -6.75 -14.84
N THR A 281 -20.65 -7.63 -14.45
CA THR A 281 -21.40 -8.44 -15.41
C THR A 281 -22.61 -7.71 -15.99
N GLN A 282 -23.24 -6.81 -15.24
CA GLN A 282 -24.36 -5.99 -15.71
C GLN A 282 -23.96 -4.98 -16.79
N GLU A 283 -22.74 -4.43 -16.74
CA GLU A 283 -22.22 -3.53 -17.78
C GLU A 283 -22.05 -4.18 -19.14
N ALA A 284 -21.73 -5.49 -19.18
CA ALA A 284 -21.65 -6.24 -20.43
C ALA A 284 -23.03 -6.37 -21.12
N LEU A 285 -24.12 -6.23 -20.37
CA LEU A 285 -25.48 -6.28 -20.90
C LEU A 285 -25.99 -4.90 -21.36
N ASP A 286 -25.60 -3.83 -20.66
CA ASP A 286 -25.99 -2.45 -21.00
C ASP A 286 -25.13 -1.82 -22.10
N GLY A 287 -23.89 -2.26 -22.26
CA GLY A 287 -22.98 -1.84 -23.33
C GLY A 287 -23.19 -2.53 -24.69
N ALA A 288 -24.07 -3.54 -24.73
CA ALA A 288 -24.43 -4.30 -25.95
C ALA A 288 -25.82 -3.90 -26.54
N ALA A 289 -26.49 -2.92 -25.97
CA ALA A 289 -27.75 -2.33 -26.44
C ALA A 289 -27.52 -0.93 -26.99
#